data_6a6581ee67d60642f6651bba76fd58d2
#
_entry.id   6a6581ee67d60642f6651bba76fd58d2
#
_cell.length_a   1.000
_cell.length_b   1.000
_cell.length_c   1.000
_cell.angle_alpha   90.00
_cell.angle_beta   90.00
_cell.angle_gamma   90.00
#
_symmetry.space_group_name_H-M   'P 1'
#
loop_
_entity.id
_entity.type
_entity.pdbx_description
1 polymer ?
#
loop_
_entity_poly.entity_id
_entity_poly.type
_entity_poly.pdbx_seq_one_letter_code
_entity_poly.pdbx_strand_id
1 'polypeptide(L)'
;MKKILSIIVLFLILNTHSLANDLVLASLQDGKKLIFIRHAIAPGNGDPENFDIMDCNTQRNLDEKGIQQSKKIGLYFKKNKIKIDKVLSSQWCRCKDTAKIAFKKFKTFNALNSFYDEKFAANESNQIEDLKKYIKKWDSDKNLVLVTHYVVISSILGIGSSSGEIIISDKNLNIIGRVKII
;
A
#
# COMPACT_ATOMS: atom_id res chain seq x y z
N MET A 1 27.76 27.27 -25.20
CA MET A 1 28.05 25.90 -24.69
C MET A 1 27.34 25.57 -23.40
N LYS A 2 27.37 26.42 -22.34
CA LYS A 2 26.70 26.11 -21.03
C LYS A 2 25.18 25.87 -21.12
N LYS A 3 24.45 26.62 -21.98
CA LYS A 3 22.97 26.44 -22.14
C LYS A 3 22.59 25.12 -22.85
N ILE A 4 23.40 24.65 -23.79
CA ILE A 4 23.16 23.37 -24.49
C ILE A 4 23.40 22.19 -23.53
N LEU A 5 24.44 22.26 -22.69
CA LEU A 5 24.72 21.23 -21.71
C LEU A 5 23.59 21.08 -20.68
N SER A 6 23.01 22.22 -20.21
CA SER A 6 21.87 22.21 -19.30
C SER A 6 20.61 21.55 -19.90
N ILE A 7 20.34 21.77 -21.20
CA ILE A 7 19.21 21.16 -21.91
C ILE A 7 19.40 19.65 -22.05
N ILE A 8 20.60 19.19 -22.37
CA ILE A 8 20.93 17.76 -22.51
C ILE A 8 20.78 17.04 -21.17
N VAL A 9 21.26 17.63 -20.05
CA VAL A 9 21.12 17.04 -18.71
C VAL A 9 19.65 16.94 -18.32
N LEU A 10 18.83 17.97 -18.59
CA LEU A 10 17.40 17.96 -18.29
C LEU A 10 16.67 16.86 -19.09
N PHE A 11 17.03 16.66 -20.36
CA PHE A 11 16.44 15.63 -21.22
C PHE A 11 16.80 14.20 -20.75
N LEU A 12 18.01 14.00 -20.25
CA LEU A 12 18.44 12.71 -19.68
C LEU A 12 17.70 12.38 -18.39
N ILE A 13 17.47 13.35 -17.51
CA ILE A 13 16.75 13.15 -16.25
C ILE A 13 15.28 12.78 -16.50
N LEU A 14 14.62 13.44 -17.47
CA LEU A 14 13.22 13.14 -17.82
C LEU A 14 13.05 11.71 -18.36
N ASN A 15 14.00 11.22 -19.15
CA ASN A 15 13.96 9.86 -19.70
C ASN A 15 14.15 8.77 -18.60
N THR A 16 14.99 9.02 -17.60
CA THR A 16 15.21 8.03 -16.52
C THR A 16 13.98 7.83 -15.63
N HIS A 17 13.21 8.87 -15.35
CA HIS A 17 11.96 8.76 -14.59
C HIS A 17 10.86 7.98 -15.35
N SER A 18 10.76 8.16 -16.67
CA SER A 18 9.82 7.40 -17.49
C SER A 18 10.16 5.90 -17.47
N LEU A 19 11.41 5.56 -17.73
CA LEU A 19 11.88 4.17 -17.74
C LEU A 19 11.65 3.45 -16.40
N ALA A 20 11.91 4.11 -15.26
CA ALA A 20 11.68 3.53 -13.95
C ALA A 20 10.20 3.21 -13.70
N ASN A 21 9.30 4.11 -14.10
CA ASN A 21 7.85 3.88 -13.97
C ASN A 21 7.37 2.74 -14.88
N ASP A 22 7.91 2.64 -16.09
CA ASP A 22 7.57 1.57 -17.04
C ASP A 22 8.03 0.21 -16.54
N LEU A 23 9.22 0.12 -15.92
CA LEU A 23 9.73 -1.11 -15.31
C LEU A 23 8.88 -1.56 -14.11
N VAL A 24 8.47 -0.62 -13.26
CA VAL A 24 7.55 -0.89 -12.15
C VAL A 24 6.22 -1.42 -12.65
N LEU A 25 5.66 -0.79 -13.68
CA LEU A 25 4.40 -1.22 -14.29
C LEU A 25 4.52 -2.60 -14.93
N ALA A 26 5.57 -2.85 -15.70
CA ALA A 26 5.85 -4.17 -16.30
C ALA A 26 5.94 -5.26 -15.22
N SER A 27 6.64 -4.97 -14.11
CA SER A 27 6.71 -5.89 -12.96
C SER A 27 5.34 -6.21 -12.35
N LEU A 28 4.45 -5.23 -12.23
CA LEU A 28 3.07 -5.42 -11.74
C LEU A 28 2.21 -6.26 -12.70
N GLN A 29 2.40 -6.08 -14.02
CA GLN A 29 1.68 -6.84 -15.05
C GLN A 29 2.16 -8.29 -15.14
N ASP A 30 3.44 -8.53 -14.91
CA ASP A 30 4.05 -9.87 -14.82
C ASP A 30 3.43 -10.69 -13.68
N GLY A 31 3.07 -10.06 -12.56
CA GLY A 31 2.48 -10.73 -11.40
C GLY A 31 3.52 -11.22 -10.39
N LYS A 32 3.10 -12.10 -9.46
CA LYS A 32 3.95 -12.68 -8.38
C LYS A 32 4.56 -11.63 -7.45
N LYS A 33 3.94 -10.45 -7.33
CA LYS A 33 4.42 -9.35 -6.50
C LYS A 33 3.55 -9.17 -5.27
N LEU A 34 4.17 -8.69 -4.20
CA LEU A 34 3.50 -8.14 -3.03
C LEU A 34 3.26 -6.67 -3.26
N ILE A 35 2.03 -6.23 -3.06
CA ILE A 35 1.61 -4.84 -3.25
C ILE A 35 1.08 -4.31 -1.94
N PHE A 36 1.92 -3.60 -1.20
CA PHE A 36 1.53 -2.94 0.05
C PHE A 36 0.91 -1.58 -0.27
N ILE A 37 -0.27 -1.33 0.29
CA ILE A 37 -0.96 -0.05 0.15
C ILE A 37 -1.24 0.49 1.56
N ARG A 38 -0.63 1.64 1.91
CA ARG A 38 -1.10 2.35 3.09
C ARG A 38 -2.52 2.84 2.82
N HIS A 39 -3.43 2.67 3.77
CA HIS A 39 -4.80 3.20 3.67
C HIS A 39 -4.80 4.62 3.10
N ALA A 40 -5.84 4.98 2.36
CA ALA A 40 -6.01 6.30 1.79
C ALA A 40 -6.11 7.39 2.87
N ILE A 41 -6.18 8.65 2.46
CA ILE A 41 -6.17 9.80 3.34
C ILE A 41 -7.29 9.67 4.40
N ALA A 42 -6.87 9.69 5.66
CA ALA A 42 -7.71 9.72 6.84
C ALA A 42 -7.12 10.79 7.76
N PRO A 43 -7.73 11.98 7.87
CA PRO A 43 -7.19 13.10 8.62
C PRO A 43 -6.98 12.80 10.11
N GLY A 44 -6.00 13.45 10.72
CA GLY A 44 -5.65 13.28 12.13
C GLY A 44 -4.55 12.24 12.35
N ASN A 45 -4.29 11.94 13.63
CA ASN A 45 -3.27 11.02 14.10
C ASN A 45 -3.86 10.11 15.18
N GLY A 46 -3.45 8.82 15.20
CA GLY A 46 -4.01 7.83 16.11
C GLY A 46 -5.49 7.54 15.86
N ASP A 47 -6.12 6.88 16.79
CA ASP A 47 -7.57 6.66 16.87
C ASP A 47 -8.11 7.24 18.19
N PRO A 48 -9.43 7.55 18.34
CA PRO A 48 -10.01 8.04 19.58
C PRO A 48 -9.80 7.06 20.76
N GLU A 49 -9.86 7.57 21.99
CA GLU A 49 -9.67 6.75 23.19
C GLU A 49 -10.71 5.62 23.31
N ASN A 50 -11.95 5.88 22.88
CA ASN A 50 -13.05 4.91 22.88
C ASN A 50 -13.01 3.96 21.67
N PHE A 51 -11.85 3.78 21.04
CA PHE A 51 -11.68 2.92 19.87
C PHE A 51 -12.23 1.50 20.09
N ASP A 52 -13.13 1.12 19.19
CA ASP A 52 -13.60 -0.26 19.00
C ASP A 52 -13.40 -0.68 17.55
N ILE A 53 -12.74 -1.82 17.33
CA ILE A 53 -12.47 -2.35 15.99
C ILE A 53 -13.74 -2.74 15.23
N MET A 54 -14.83 -3.01 15.94
CA MET A 54 -16.13 -3.38 15.38
C MET A 54 -17.02 -2.18 15.06
N ASP A 55 -16.74 -1.00 15.64
CA ASP A 55 -17.51 0.22 15.41
C ASP A 55 -16.70 1.31 14.71
N CYS A 56 -17.01 1.55 13.45
CA CYS A 56 -16.36 2.57 12.64
C CYS A 56 -16.55 4.00 13.18
N ASN A 57 -17.61 4.27 13.95
CA ASN A 57 -17.85 5.60 14.51
C ASN A 57 -16.82 5.96 15.60
N THR A 58 -16.15 4.97 16.16
CA THR A 58 -15.09 5.14 17.16
C THR A 58 -13.69 5.18 16.55
N GLN A 59 -13.60 5.23 15.23
CA GLN A 59 -12.33 5.16 14.51
C GLN A 59 -12.07 6.43 13.70
N ARG A 60 -10.80 6.70 13.45
CA ARG A 60 -10.39 7.66 12.44
C ARG A 60 -10.61 7.08 11.05
N ASN A 61 -11.48 7.72 10.27
CA ASN A 61 -11.94 7.22 8.98
C ASN A 61 -11.44 8.07 7.79
N LEU A 62 -11.67 7.58 6.57
CA LEU A 62 -11.39 8.35 5.36
C LEU A 62 -12.27 9.60 5.30
N ASP A 63 -11.68 10.71 4.82
CA ASP A 63 -12.45 11.86 4.36
C ASP A 63 -12.79 11.73 2.87
N GLU A 64 -13.43 12.75 2.30
CA GLU A 64 -13.77 12.76 0.87
C GLU A 64 -12.52 12.65 -0.02
N LYS A 65 -11.39 13.25 0.38
CA LYS A 65 -10.12 13.12 -0.36
C LYS A 65 -9.61 11.67 -0.34
N GLY A 66 -9.73 10.99 0.81
CA GLY A 66 -9.38 9.58 0.93
C GLY A 66 -10.28 8.67 0.11
N ILE A 67 -11.58 8.97 0.05
CA ILE A 67 -12.53 8.27 -0.82
C ILE A 67 -12.12 8.42 -2.29
N GLN A 68 -11.85 9.64 -2.75
CA GLN A 68 -11.40 9.89 -4.12
C GLN A 68 -10.04 9.24 -4.42
N GLN A 69 -9.09 9.29 -3.48
CA GLN A 69 -7.81 8.61 -3.62
C GLN A 69 -7.99 7.10 -3.76
N SER A 70 -8.88 6.49 -2.97
CA SER A 70 -9.20 5.05 -3.08
C SER A 70 -9.78 4.69 -4.44
N LYS A 71 -10.66 5.53 -5.01
CA LYS A 71 -11.17 5.36 -6.38
C LYS A 71 -10.05 5.43 -7.42
N LYS A 72 -9.13 6.40 -7.30
CA LYS A 72 -7.97 6.53 -8.19
C LYS A 72 -7.04 5.31 -8.10
N ILE A 73 -6.82 4.75 -6.91
CA ILE A 73 -6.09 3.48 -6.73
C ILE A 73 -6.75 2.38 -7.57
N GLY A 74 -8.04 2.16 -7.42
CA GLY A 74 -8.77 1.15 -8.19
C GLY A 74 -8.68 1.36 -9.70
N LEU A 75 -8.81 2.62 -10.16
CA LEU A 75 -8.66 2.98 -11.58
C LEU A 75 -7.25 2.70 -12.10
N TYR A 76 -6.21 2.97 -11.30
CA TYR A 76 -4.84 2.65 -11.67
C TYR A 76 -4.66 1.16 -11.96
N PHE A 77 -5.14 0.28 -11.08
CA PHE A 77 -5.07 -1.17 -11.29
C PHE A 77 -5.86 -1.62 -12.52
N LYS A 78 -7.06 -1.10 -12.71
CA LYS A 78 -7.93 -1.42 -13.86
C LYS A 78 -7.33 -0.96 -15.17
N LYS A 79 -6.90 0.31 -15.28
CA LYS A 79 -6.30 0.91 -16.48
C LYS A 79 -5.07 0.14 -16.93
N ASN A 80 -4.23 -0.26 -15.98
CA ASN A 80 -2.97 -0.94 -16.23
C ASN A 80 -3.10 -2.48 -16.30
N LYS A 81 -4.33 -3.02 -16.25
CA LYS A 81 -4.62 -4.47 -16.34
C LYS A 81 -3.82 -5.33 -15.34
N ILE A 82 -3.57 -4.79 -14.14
CA ILE A 82 -2.80 -5.47 -13.09
C ILE A 82 -3.62 -6.63 -12.54
N LYS A 83 -3.10 -7.85 -12.67
CA LYS A 83 -3.77 -9.07 -12.21
C LYS A 83 -3.61 -9.22 -10.70
N ILE A 84 -4.71 -9.42 -9.97
CA ILE A 84 -4.74 -9.60 -8.52
C ILE A 84 -5.26 -11.00 -8.20
N ASP A 85 -4.55 -11.72 -7.33
CA ASP A 85 -4.99 -12.99 -6.75
C ASP A 85 -5.97 -12.71 -5.59
N LYS A 86 -5.48 -11.98 -4.59
CA LYS A 86 -6.23 -11.65 -3.37
C LYS A 86 -5.96 -10.22 -2.95
N VAL A 87 -6.96 -9.64 -2.28
CA VAL A 87 -6.83 -8.40 -1.53
C VAL A 87 -7.04 -8.73 -0.06
N LEU A 88 -6.03 -8.49 0.75
CA LEU A 88 -6.11 -8.57 2.21
C LEU A 88 -6.08 -7.17 2.80
N SER A 89 -6.83 -6.95 3.86
CA SER A 89 -6.93 -5.65 4.52
C SER A 89 -6.81 -5.81 6.04
N SER A 90 -6.22 -4.81 6.68
CA SER A 90 -6.41 -4.58 8.10
C SER A 90 -7.91 -4.50 8.43
N GLN A 91 -8.27 -4.83 9.68
CA GLN A 91 -9.63 -4.74 10.19
C GLN A 91 -10.09 -3.29 10.46
N TRP A 92 -9.18 -2.32 10.53
CA TRP A 92 -9.51 -0.89 10.68
C TRP A 92 -10.38 -0.39 9.53
N CYS A 93 -11.39 0.42 9.85
CA CYS A 93 -12.38 0.88 8.88
C CYS A 93 -11.74 1.64 7.71
N ARG A 94 -10.77 2.52 7.95
CA ARG A 94 -10.03 3.21 6.88
C ARG A 94 -9.32 2.28 5.90
N CYS A 95 -8.83 1.11 6.36
CA CYS A 95 -8.24 0.10 5.48
C CYS A 95 -9.31 -0.68 4.71
N LYS A 96 -10.38 -1.11 5.42
CA LYS A 96 -11.52 -1.80 4.80
C LYS A 96 -12.16 -0.94 3.72
N ASP A 97 -12.35 0.35 3.99
CA ASP A 97 -12.96 1.28 3.02
C ASP A 97 -12.02 1.52 1.82
N THR A 98 -10.72 1.71 2.05
CA THR A 98 -9.74 1.79 0.96
C THR A 98 -9.81 0.53 0.08
N ALA A 99 -9.80 -0.67 0.67
CA ALA A 99 -9.86 -1.93 -0.05
C ALA A 99 -11.20 -2.11 -0.77
N LYS A 100 -12.32 -1.81 -0.12
CA LYS A 100 -13.69 -1.92 -0.68
C LYS A 100 -13.88 -1.00 -1.88
N ILE A 101 -13.46 0.26 -1.77
CA ILE A 101 -13.63 1.27 -2.82
C ILE A 101 -12.73 0.93 -4.02
N ALA A 102 -11.46 0.58 -3.77
CA ALA A 102 -10.51 0.31 -4.84
C ALA A 102 -10.74 -1.04 -5.54
N PHE A 103 -11.06 -2.09 -4.78
CA PHE A 103 -11.04 -3.47 -5.29
C PHE A 103 -12.37 -4.22 -5.16
N LYS A 104 -13.37 -3.68 -4.48
CA LYS A 104 -14.69 -4.25 -4.21
C LYS A 104 -14.67 -5.50 -3.30
N LYS A 105 -13.82 -6.48 -3.60
CA LYS A 105 -13.69 -7.74 -2.83
C LYS A 105 -12.37 -7.78 -2.09
N PHE A 106 -12.42 -8.07 -0.80
CA PHE A 106 -11.25 -8.26 0.06
C PHE A 106 -11.59 -9.20 1.23
N LYS A 107 -10.56 -9.65 1.94
CA LYS A 107 -10.69 -10.34 3.24
C LYS A 107 -9.88 -9.58 4.28
N THR A 108 -10.35 -9.56 5.52
CA THR A 108 -9.56 -9.01 6.64
C THR A 108 -8.49 -9.99 7.06
N PHE A 109 -7.36 -9.45 7.52
CA PHE A 109 -6.24 -10.23 8.02
C PHE A 109 -5.57 -9.47 9.17
N ASN A 110 -5.60 -10.06 10.37
CA ASN A 110 -5.16 -9.41 11.61
C ASN A 110 -3.69 -8.98 11.57
N ALA A 111 -2.84 -9.72 10.87
CA ALA A 111 -1.42 -9.38 10.70
C ALA A 111 -1.17 -8.05 9.94
N LEU A 112 -2.22 -7.44 9.36
CA LEU A 112 -2.18 -6.12 8.73
C LEU A 112 -2.71 -5.00 9.63
N ASN A 113 -3.12 -5.31 10.88
CA ASN A 113 -3.66 -4.35 11.83
C ASN A 113 -2.59 -3.36 12.31
N SER A 114 -3.06 -2.18 12.76
CA SER A 114 -2.17 -1.17 13.33
C SER A 114 -1.68 -1.58 14.71
N PHE A 115 -0.41 -1.36 14.97
CA PHE A 115 0.19 -1.37 16.29
C PHE A 115 0.81 -0.01 16.67
N TYR A 116 0.25 1.07 16.06
CA TYR A 116 0.73 2.43 16.26
C TYR A 116 0.47 2.93 17.68
N ASP A 117 -0.74 2.71 18.21
CA ASP A 117 -1.10 3.14 19.54
C ASP A 117 -0.49 2.20 20.59
N GLU A 118 -0.07 2.76 21.72
CA GLU A 118 0.66 2.04 22.79
C GLU A 118 -0.05 0.75 23.21
N LYS A 119 -1.39 0.79 23.33
CA LYS A 119 -2.21 -0.38 23.67
C LYS A 119 -2.11 -1.55 22.70
N PHE A 120 -1.60 -1.33 21.50
CA PHE A 120 -1.41 -2.35 20.46
C PHE A 120 0.06 -2.65 20.14
N ALA A 121 1.00 -1.87 20.69
CA ALA A 121 2.43 -1.98 20.37
C ALA A 121 2.99 -3.39 20.61
N ALA A 122 2.56 -4.07 21.65
CA ALA A 122 2.97 -5.44 21.95
C ALA A 122 2.61 -6.48 20.86
N ASN A 123 1.69 -6.16 19.96
CA ASN A 123 1.27 -7.05 18.88
C ASN A 123 2.27 -7.08 17.71
N GLU A 124 3.17 -6.10 17.58
CA GLU A 124 4.05 -5.92 16.41
C GLU A 124 4.76 -7.22 16.03
N SER A 125 5.53 -7.80 16.96
CA SER A 125 6.36 -8.97 16.68
C SER A 125 5.55 -10.13 16.11
N ASN A 126 4.45 -10.49 16.76
CA ASN A 126 3.61 -11.60 16.34
C ASN A 126 2.90 -11.32 15.01
N GLN A 127 2.40 -10.10 14.80
CA GLN A 127 1.75 -9.72 13.56
C GLN A 127 2.72 -9.77 12.36
N ILE A 128 3.94 -9.26 12.53
CA ILE A 128 4.95 -9.26 11.46
C ILE A 128 5.41 -10.70 11.16
N GLU A 129 5.55 -11.54 12.18
CA GLU A 129 5.86 -12.96 11.97
C GLU A 129 4.74 -13.68 11.20
N ASP A 130 3.48 -13.48 11.58
CA ASP A 130 2.33 -14.08 10.90
C ASP A 130 2.19 -13.58 9.46
N LEU A 131 2.45 -12.29 9.21
CA LEU A 131 2.49 -11.74 7.85
C LEU A 131 3.59 -12.39 7.01
N LYS A 132 4.80 -12.55 7.54
CA LYS A 132 5.91 -13.24 6.87
C LYS A 132 5.59 -14.72 6.61
N LYS A 133 4.98 -15.42 7.57
CA LYS A 133 4.51 -16.81 7.39
C LYS A 133 3.48 -16.93 6.27
N TYR A 134 2.53 -15.99 6.21
CA TYR A 134 1.53 -15.93 5.16
C TYR A 134 2.15 -15.70 3.79
N ILE A 135 3.04 -14.71 3.66
CA ILE A 135 3.77 -14.39 2.43
C ILE A 135 4.57 -15.61 1.95
N LYS A 136 5.27 -16.30 2.84
CA LYS A 136 6.06 -17.48 2.50
C LYS A 136 5.20 -18.60 1.90
N LYS A 137 3.99 -18.81 2.44
CA LYS A 137 3.05 -19.84 1.97
C LYS A 137 2.25 -19.42 0.74
N TRP A 138 2.13 -18.10 0.49
CA TRP A 138 1.39 -17.61 -0.66
C TRP A 138 2.11 -18.00 -1.95
N ASP A 139 1.36 -18.60 -2.88
CA ASP A 139 1.85 -19.01 -4.20
C ASP A 139 0.77 -18.73 -5.23
N SER A 140 1.07 -17.84 -6.18
CA SER A 140 0.16 -17.43 -7.25
C SER A 140 0.93 -16.73 -8.36
N ASP A 141 0.47 -16.88 -9.61
CA ASP A 141 0.99 -16.13 -10.76
C ASP A 141 0.48 -14.67 -10.81
N LYS A 142 -0.47 -14.30 -9.94
CA LYS A 142 -1.01 -12.95 -9.82
C LYS A 142 -0.40 -12.24 -8.63
N ASN A 143 -0.77 -10.98 -8.42
CA ASN A 143 -0.26 -10.18 -7.31
C ASN A 143 -1.10 -10.34 -6.04
N LEU A 144 -0.47 -10.22 -4.88
CA LEU A 144 -1.11 -10.13 -3.57
C LEU A 144 -1.17 -8.66 -3.13
N VAL A 145 -2.38 -8.14 -2.91
CA VAL A 145 -2.58 -6.77 -2.40
C VAL A 145 -2.81 -6.81 -0.89
N LEU A 146 -2.08 -5.95 -0.17
CA LEU A 146 -2.04 -5.84 1.28
C LEU A 146 -2.36 -4.40 1.69
N VAL A 147 -3.62 -4.11 2.05
CA VAL A 147 -4.04 -2.76 2.50
C VAL A 147 -3.85 -2.67 4.01
N THR A 148 -2.96 -1.78 4.43
CA THR A 148 -2.48 -1.73 5.81
C THR A 148 -2.11 -0.32 6.27
N HIS A 149 -1.28 -0.21 7.30
CA HIS A 149 -0.88 1.00 7.99
C HIS A 149 0.61 1.31 7.78
N TYR A 150 0.98 2.57 8.03
CA TYR A 150 2.36 3.02 8.00
C TYR A 150 3.29 2.12 8.84
N VAL A 151 2.90 1.82 10.07
CA VAL A 151 3.73 1.04 11.01
C VAL A 151 4.02 -0.38 10.50
N VAL A 152 3.04 -1.04 9.91
CA VAL A 152 3.22 -2.39 9.33
C VAL A 152 4.17 -2.33 8.15
N ILE A 153 4.00 -1.35 7.24
CA ILE A 153 4.89 -1.17 6.09
C ILE A 153 6.31 -0.86 6.56
N SER A 154 6.46 0.02 7.54
CA SER A 154 7.76 0.39 8.10
C SER A 154 8.46 -0.81 8.75
N SER A 155 7.72 -1.60 9.53
CA SER A 155 8.29 -2.76 10.22
C SER A 155 8.70 -3.89 9.26
N ILE A 156 7.92 -4.15 8.20
CA ILE A 156 8.21 -5.28 7.30
C ILE A 156 9.15 -4.92 6.15
N LEU A 157 9.12 -3.67 5.65
CA LEU A 157 9.93 -3.22 4.50
C LEU A 157 11.04 -2.23 4.87
N GLY A 158 11.11 -1.76 6.12
CA GLY A 158 12.11 -0.79 6.59
C GLY A 158 11.96 0.62 6.01
N ILE A 159 10.80 0.98 5.44
CA ILE A 159 10.59 2.28 4.79
C ILE A 159 9.28 2.95 5.23
N GLY A 160 9.27 4.28 5.19
CA GLY A 160 8.05 5.06 5.38
C GLY A 160 7.12 5.04 4.15
N SER A 161 5.83 5.32 4.37
CA SER A 161 4.83 5.40 3.31
C SER A 161 3.88 6.58 3.50
N SER A 162 3.46 7.20 2.40
CA SER A 162 2.39 8.20 2.37
C SER A 162 1.02 7.53 2.28
N SER A 163 -0.07 8.25 2.64
CA SER A 163 -1.44 7.73 2.46
C SER A 163 -1.73 7.43 1.00
N GLY A 164 -2.33 6.27 0.73
CA GLY A 164 -2.66 5.78 -0.61
C GLY A 164 -1.44 5.39 -1.46
N GLU A 165 -0.23 5.43 -0.91
CA GLU A 165 0.96 5.00 -1.63
C GLU A 165 0.98 3.49 -1.82
N ILE A 166 1.37 3.07 -3.02
CA ILE A 166 1.52 1.69 -3.44
C ILE A 166 3.01 1.36 -3.44
N ILE A 167 3.41 0.37 -2.67
CA ILE A 167 4.79 -0.11 -2.60
C ILE A 167 4.82 -1.55 -3.10
N ILE A 168 5.69 -1.81 -4.07
CA ILE A 168 5.81 -3.10 -4.73
C ILE A 168 7.08 -3.77 -4.27
N SER A 169 6.98 -5.02 -3.84
CA SER A 169 8.12 -5.86 -3.53
C SER A 169 8.01 -7.25 -4.17
N ASP A 170 9.13 -7.93 -4.25
CA ASP A 170 9.16 -9.37 -4.48
C ASP A 170 8.75 -10.15 -3.21
N LYS A 171 8.70 -11.48 -3.32
CA LYS A 171 8.35 -12.38 -2.20
C LYS A 171 9.41 -12.40 -1.09
N ASN A 172 10.63 -11.96 -1.38
CA ASN A 172 11.73 -11.82 -0.40
C ASN A 172 11.73 -10.43 0.27
N LEU A 173 10.69 -9.61 0.01
CA LEU A 173 10.53 -8.25 0.54
C LEU A 173 11.53 -7.22 -0.02
N ASN A 174 12.24 -7.54 -1.11
CA ASN A 174 13.05 -6.57 -1.83
C ASN A 174 12.13 -5.60 -2.57
N ILE A 175 12.30 -4.30 -2.33
CA ILE A 175 11.48 -3.26 -2.94
C ILE A 175 11.82 -3.12 -4.43
N ILE A 176 10.81 -3.22 -5.28
CA ILE A 176 10.91 -3.06 -6.74
C ILE A 176 10.59 -1.63 -7.15
N GLY A 177 9.61 -1.02 -6.49
CA GLY A 177 9.22 0.35 -6.79
C GLY A 177 8.07 0.87 -5.95
N ARG A 178 7.71 2.13 -6.20
CA ARG A 178 6.67 2.86 -5.47
C ARG A 178 5.84 3.68 -6.45
N VAL A 179 4.53 3.75 -6.22
CA VAL A 179 3.60 4.58 -6.99
C VAL A 179 2.79 5.45 -6.03
N LYS A 180 2.87 6.76 -6.20
CA LYS A 180 2.05 7.72 -5.46
C LYS A 180 0.79 8.03 -6.25
N ILE A 181 -0.38 7.80 -5.64
CA ILE A 181 -1.68 8.16 -6.19
C ILE A 181 -2.13 9.48 -5.54
N ILE A 182 -2.13 10.54 -6.32
CA ILE A 182 -2.48 11.91 -5.90
C ILE A 182 -3.93 12.24 -6.30
#